data_8f88e319f239ecfa1005d0da63d38e2e
#
_entry.id   8f88e319f239ecfa1005d0da63d38e2e
#
_cell.length_a   1.000
_cell.length_b   1.000
_cell.length_c   1.000
_cell.angle_alpha   90.00
_cell.angle_beta   90.00
_cell.angle_gamma   90.00
#
_symmetry.space_group_name_H-M   'P 1'
#
loop_
_entity.id
_entity.type
_entity.pdbx_description
1 polymer ?
#
loop_
_entity_poly.entity_id
_entity_poly.type
_entity_poly.pdbx_seq_one_letter_code
_entity_poly.pdbx_strand_id
1 'polypeptide(L)'
;MWRLCFLLINLLYLAVSGLSANNFNRYDFPPGFVFGSGTSAYQVEGAANEDGRTPSIWDTFAHDGNVHGGTGDVACDQYHKYKDDVQLMVDTGLDAYRFSISWSRLIPNGRGPVNPKGLQYYNNLINELISHGIQPHVTLCNYDHPQALEDEYGGWINRKIVKDFTAYADVCFREFGDRVSYWTTVNEPNIFGIGGYDVGIVPPKRCSPPFGTNCSSGNSSSEPYIAVHHILLAHASAARLYKNKYQGKQQGYIGVSIYAYGLVPLTNSTEDVIATERAYDFFVGWIANPLVFGDYPNTMKDNVGSRLPVFSNQESKLVKGSFDFIGVIHYNTLYIKDNSGSLKQELRDFGADMALTYVLNIQDNASSSYEFPIRPWGLQGVLQYFKQVYGNPPIYIQENGQQTLRNSSLEDMSRVKYLHAYIGSVLDAVRNGSDVRGYFTWSFLDVFELLDGYESSYGLYYVDLDDQDLKRYPKLSAHWYSQFLKARTSNKNGPFKLVKNLSGFSDGRYFQ
;
A
#
# COMPACT_ATOMS: atom_id res chain seq x y z
N MET A 1 15.86 -17.76 23.72
CA MET A 1 16.26 -18.99 23.01
C MET A 1 15.47 -19.24 21.73
N TRP A 2 14.15 -19.17 21.72
CA TRP A 2 13.33 -19.36 20.51
C TRP A 2 13.54 -18.27 19.44
N ARG A 3 13.74 -17.00 19.82
CA ARG A 3 13.95 -15.87 18.89
C ARG A 3 15.34 -15.88 18.24
N LEU A 4 16.38 -16.36 18.94
CA LEU A 4 17.72 -16.53 18.34
C LEU A 4 17.76 -17.65 17.28
N CYS A 5 16.99 -18.73 17.50
CA CYS A 5 16.79 -19.76 16.46
C CYS A 5 16.12 -19.22 15.22
N PHE A 6 15.22 -18.23 15.35
CA PHE A 6 14.52 -17.59 14.26
C PHE A 6 15.46 -16.89 13.27
N LEU A 7 16.43 -16.13 13.77
CA LEU A 7 17.39 -15.40 12.93
C LEU A 7 18.44 -16.32 12.30
N LEU A 8 18.91 -17.34 13.02
CA LEU A 8 19.82 -18.34 12.47
C LEU A 8 19.16 -19.19 11.37
N ILE A 9 17.89 -19.50 11.50
CA ILE A 9 17.12 -20.21 10.45
C ILE A 9 16.91 -19.30 9.24
N ASN A 10 16.64 -18.00 9.42
CA ASN A 10 16.53 -17.05 8.30
C ASN A 10 17.88 -16.85 7.58
N LEU A 11 18.99 -16.79 8.28
CA LEU A 11 20.34 -16.70 7.68
C LEU A 11 20.72 -17.96 6.89
N LEU A 12 20.34 -19.15 7.38
CA LEU A 12 20.55 -20.41 6.67
C LEU A 12 19.64 -20.52 5.42
N TYR A 13 18.39 -20.03 5.49
CA TYR A 13 17.46 -20.00 4.35
C TYR A 13 17.91 -19.02 3.26
N LEU A 14 18.45 -17.85 3.65
CA LEU A 14 19.03 -16.87 2.72
C LEU A 14 20.20 -17.43 1.90
N ALA A 15 20.98 -18.36 2.49
CA ALA A 15 22.08 -19.02 1.80
C ALA A 15 21.64 -20.10 0.78
N VAL A 16 20.41 -20.64 0.93
CA VAL A 16 19.90 -21.72 0.07
C VAL A 16 19.02 -21.20 -1.06
N SER A 17 18.39 -20.03 -0.90
CA SER A 17 17.46 -19.47 -1.91
C SER A 17 18.12 -18.72 -3.08
N GLY A 18 19.45 -18.64 -3.11
CA GLY A 18 20.22 -17.93 -4.16
C GLY A 18 20.25 -18.62 -5.54
N LEU A 19 19.58 -19.76 -5.74
CA LEU A 19 19.67 -20.54 -6.96
C LEU A 19 18.32 -21.11 -7.37
N SER A 20 17.40 -20.29 -7.87
CA SER A 20 16.39 -20.81 -8.80
C SER A 20 15.75 -19.68 -9.59
N ALA A 21 16.26 -19.41 -10.78
CA ALA A 21 15.47 -18.83 -11.87
C ALA A 21 14.44 -19.91 -12.29
N ASN A 22 13.50 -20.24 -11.40
CA ASN A 22 12.48 -21.21 -11.69
C ASN A 22 11.48 -20.61 -12.67
N ASN A 23 11.34 -21.24 -13.82
CA ASN A 23 10.21 -21.03 -14.70
C ASN A 23 8.96 -21.41 -13.90
N PHE A 24 8.16 -20.44 -13.50
CA PHE A 24 6.87 -20.63 -12.87
C PHE A 24 5.79 -19.97 -13.73
N ASN A 25 4.57 -20.38 -13.55
CA ASN A 25 3.41 -19.81 -14.21
C ASN A 25 2.25 -19.62 -13.21
N ARG A 26 1.18 -18.98 -13.63
CA ARG A 26 -0.01 -18.74 -12.81
C ARG A 26 -0.57 -20.02 -12.14
N TYR A 27 -0.51 -21.17 -12.81
CA TYR A 27 -1.09 -22.42 -12.31
C TYR A 27 -0.22 -23.13 -11.26
N ASP A 28 0.96 -22.62 -10.98
CA ASP A 28 1.78 -23.07 -9.85
C ASP A 28 1.27 -22.53 -8.50
N PHE A 29 0.39 -21.52 -8.54
CA PHE A 29 -0.31 -20.97 -7.37
C PHE A 29 -1.56 -21.79 -7.03
N PRO A 30 -2.01 -21.76 -5.75
CA PRO A 30 -3.21 -22.47 -5.35
C PRO A 30 -4.46 -22.04 -6.15
N PRO A 31 -5.44 -22.95 -6.36
CA PRO A 31 -6.72 -22.55 -6.91
C PRO A 31 -7.36 -21.41 -6.11
N GLY A 32 -7.87 -20.40 -6.80
CA GLY A 32 -8.45 -19.21 -6.16
C GLY A 32 -7.46 -18.12 -5.75
N PHE A 33 -6.16 -18.30 -6.01
CA PHE A 33 -5.19 -17.21 -5.85
C PHE A 33 -5.49 -16.08 -6.84
N VAL A 34 -5.61 -14.86 -6.33
CA VAL A 34 -6.07 -13.69 -7.10
C VAL A 34 -4.87 -12.88 -7.60
N PHE A 35 -4.85 -12.58 -8.90
CA PHE A 35 -3.89 -11.65 -9.49
C PHE A 35 -4.60 -10.40 -9.97
N GLY A 36 -4.14 -9.25 -9.48
CA GLY A 36 -4.73 -7.96 -9.80
C GLY A 36 -3.71 -6.86 -10.01
N SER A 37 -4.22 -5.65 -10.10
CA SER A 37 -3.45 -4.42 -10.05
C SER A 37 -4.22 -3.37 -9.26
N GLY A 38 -3.53 -2.32 -8.79
CA GLY A 38 -4.15 -1.30 -7.95
C GLY A 38 -3.96 0.12 -8.45
N THR A 39 -4.80 1.03 -7.92
CA THR A 39 -4.65 2.48 -7.95
C THR A 39 -5.27 3.07 -6.68
N SER A 40 -5.18 4.41 -6.49
CA SER A 40 -5.91 5.12 -5.44
C SER A 40 -6.65 6.34 -6.00
N ALA A 41 -7.70 6.76 -5.31
CA ALA A 41 -8.63 7.78 -5.79
C ALA A 41 -7.94 9.10 -6.16
N TYR A 42 -7.17 9.69 -5.24
CA TYR A 42 -6.49 10.95 -5.50
C TYR A 42 -5.48 10.86 -6.67
N GLN A 43 -4.84 9.70 -6.80
CA GLN A 43 -3.78 9.48 -7.79
C GLN A 43 -4.31 9.20 -9.20
N VAL A 44 -5.56 8.74 -9.34
CA VAL A 44 -6.05 8.25 -10.64
C VAL A 44 -7.30 8.96 -11.15
N GLU A 45 -8.21 9.38 -10.25
CA GLU A 45 -9.56 9.84 -10.66
C GLU A 45 -9.54 11.14 -11.44
N GLY A 46 -8.80 12.14 -10.97
CA GLY A 46 -8.94 13.50 -11.46
C GLY A 46 -10.30 14.10 -11.12
N ALA A 47 -10.81 14.97 -11.99
CA ALA A 47 -12.11 15.64 -11.80
C ALA A 47 -12.25 16.25 -10.39
N ALA A 48 -11.17 16.92 -9.92
CA ALA A 48 -11.02 17.33 -8.53
C ALA A 48 -12.11 18.32 -8.08
N ASN A 49 -12.57 19.17 -8.99
CA ASN A 49 -13.56 20.23 -8.73
C ASN A 49 -14.92 19.95 -9.39
N GLU A 50 -15.19 18.69 -9.76
CA GLU A 50 -16.41 18.34 -10.49
C GLU A 50 -17.43 17.64 -9.60
N ASP A 51 -18.69 17.74 -10.02
CA ASP A 51 -19.83 16.98 -9.49
C ASP A 51 -19.96 17.04 -7.96
N GLY A 52 -19.57 18.18 -7.36
CA GLY A 52 -19.73 18.44 -5.92
C GLY A 52 -18.70 17.78 -5.02
N ARG A 53 -17.60 17.26 -5.56
CA ARG A 53 -16.44 16.86 -4.76
C ARG A 53 -15.84 18.08 -4.05
N THR A 54 -15.40 17.90 -2.82
CA THR A 54 -14.64 18.91 -2.07
C THR A 54 -13.19 18.47 -1.88
N PRO A 55 -12.27 19.39 -1.51
CA PRO A 55 -10.88 19.03 -1.30
C PRO A 55 -10.69 17.96 -0.23
N SER A 56 -9.79 17.03 -0.49
CA SER A 56 -9.11 16.21 0.53
C SER A 56 -7.86 16.93 1.02
N ILE A 57 -7.22 16.40 2.04
CA ILE A 57 -5.92 16.94 2.52
C ILE A 57 -4.82 16.91 1.45
N TRP A 58 -4.90 15.98 0.47
CA TRP A 58 -3.96 15.94 -0.67
C TRP A 58 -4.16 17.06 -1.66
N ASP A 59 -5.41 17.46 -1.93
CA ASP A 59 -5.69 18.62 -2.79
C ASP A 59 -5.03 19.88 -2.21
N THR A 60 -5.28 20.17 -0.93
CA THR A 60 -4.70 21.32 -0.25
C THR A 60 -3.17 21.25 -0.25
N PHE A 61 -2.60 20.09 0.11
CA PHE A 61 -1.16 19.90 0.18
C PHE A 61 -0.46 20.13 -1.16
N ALA A 62 -1.02 19.61 -2.26
CA ALA A 62 -0.45 19.77 -3.59
C ALA A 62 -0.64 21.20 -4.12
N HIS A 63 -1.79 21.83 -3.89
CA HIS A 63 -2.05 23.21 -4.27
C HIS A 63 -1.15 24.21 -3.52
N ASP A 64 -0.73 23.89 -2.29
CA ASP A 64 0.26 24.66 -1.53
C ASP A 64 1.71 24.49 -2.05
N GLY A 65 1.90 23.74 -3.16
CA GLY A 65 3.19 23.54 -3.80
C GLY A 65 4.13 22.57 -3.07
N ASN A 66 3.58 21.67 -2.26
CA ASN A 66 4.38 20.70 -1.50
C ASN A 66 4.72 19.42 -2.31
N VAL A 67 4.18 19.27 -3.51
CA VAL A 67 4.48 18.16 -4.42
C VAL A 67 5.19 18.68 -5.66
N HIS A 68 6.31 18.07 -6.02
CA HIS A 68 6.97 18.37 -7.28
C HIS A 68 6.13 17.83 -8.44
N GLY A 69 6.08 18.58 -9.56
CA GLY A 69 5.45 18.08 -10.79
C GLY A 69 3.93 18.20 -10.88
N GLY A 70 3.26 18.95 -9.98
CA GLY A 70 1.84 19.31 -10.21
C GLY A 70 0.87 18.85 -9.13
N THR A 71 -0.38 18.63 -9.54
CA THR A 71 -1.51 18.25 -8.68
C THR A 71 -2.23 17.03 -9.23
N GLY A 72 -3.04 16.36 -8.39
CA GLY A 72 -3.93 15.27 -8.81
C GLY A 72 -5.24 15.73 -9.45
N ASP A 73 -5.36 17.02 -9.83
CA ASP A 73 -6.62 17.59 -10.30
C ASP A 73 -7.18 16.92 -11.57
N VAL A 74 -6.27 16.52 -12.46
CA VAL A 74 -6.58 15.76 -13.68
C VAL A 74 -6.16 14.31 -13.53
N ALA A 75 -5.01 14.05 -12.93
CA ALA A 75 -4.42 12.71 -12.76
C ALA A 75 -4.47 11.90 -14.06
N CYS A 76 -5.14 10.75 -14.06
CA CYS A 76 -5.41 9.96 -15.27
C CYS A 76 -6.83 10.16 -15.81
N ASP A 77 -7.61 11.04 -15.21
CA ASP A 77 -9.02 11.28 -15.57
C ASP A 77 -9.86 9.99 -15.58
N GLN A 78 -9.58 9.06 -14.66
CA GLN A 78 -10.34 7.82 -14.56
C GLN A 78 -11.82 8.09 -14.25
N TYR A 79 -12.14 9.24 -13.62
CA TYR A 79 -13.52 9.63 -13.35
C TYR A 79 -14.38 9.59 -14.64
N HIS A 80 -13.85 10.05 -15.78
CA HIS A 80 -14.52 10.02 -17.06
C HIS A 80 -14.17 8.78 -17.90
N LYS A 81 -12.96 8.22 -17.74
CA LYS A 81 -12.39 7.17 -18.60
C LYS A 81 -12.42 5.77 -18.00
N TYR A 82 -13.16 5.55 -16.88
CA TYR A 82 -13.17 4.26 -16.19
C TYR A 82 -13.54 3.07 -17.08
N LYS A 83 -14.39 3.25 -18.10
CA LYS A 83 -14.76 2.17 -19.03
C LYS A 83 -13.59 1.71 -19.89
N ASP A 84 -12.84 2.67 -20.43
CA ASP A 84 -11.67 2.37 -21.23
C ASP A 84 -10.59 1.69 -20.36
N ASP A 85 -10.39 2.18 -19.12
CA ASP A 85 -9.47 1.59 -18.19
C ASP A 85 -9.89 0.16 -17.79
N VAL A 86 -11.17 -0.10 -17.55
CA VAL A 86 -11.68 -1.46 -17.27
C VAL A 86 -11.50 -2.37 -18.49
N GLN A 87 -11.69 -1.87 -19.71
CA GLN A 87 -11.40 -2.67 -20.92
C GLN A 87 -9.92 -3.07 -21.00
N LEU A 88 -9.00 -2.17 -20.66
CA LEU A 88 -7.57 -2.50 -20.57
C LEU A 88 -7.27 -3.56 -19.50
N MET A 89 -7.99 -3.53 -18.36
CA MET A 89 -7.88 -4.57 -17.32
C MET A 89 -8.34 -5.95 -17.86
N VAL A 90 -9.43 -5.99 -18.60
CA VAL A 90 -9.90 -7.20 -19.32
C VAL A 90 -8.85 -7.68 -20.30
N ASP A 91 -8.30 -6.77 -21.11
CA ASP A 91 -7.27 -7.09 -22.11
C ASP A 91 -5.96 -7.55 -21.45
N THR A 92 -5.67 -7.10 -20.25
CA THR A 92 -4.55 -7.61 -19.44
C THR A 92 -4.86 -9.00 -18.87
N GLY A 93 -6.12 -9.27 -18.51
CA GLY A 93 -6.58 -10.52 -17.91
C GLY A 93 -6.52 -10.52 -16.39
N LEU A 94 -6.79 -9.34 -15.77
CA LEU A 94 -6.84 -9.22 -14.31
C LEU A 94 -8.01 -10.02 -13.73
N ASP A 95 -7.78 -10.68 -12.58
CA ASP A 95 -8.85 -11.29 -11.78
C ASP A 95 -9.55 -10.25 -10.90
N ALA A 96 -8.80 -9.22 -10.47
CA ALA A 96 -9.28 -8.22 -9.53
C ALA A 96 -8.64 -6.84 -9.79
N TYR A 97 -9.36 -5.81 -9.40
CA TYR A 97 -8.87 -4.43 -9.38
C TYR A 97 -9.01 -3.84 -7.99
N ARG A 98 -7.90 -3.35 -7.42
CA ARG A 98 -7.88 -2.63 -6.15
C ARG A 98 -7.93 -1.14 -6.41
N PHE A 99 -8.90 -0.45 -5.80
CA PHE A 99 -9.01 1.01 -5.87
C PHE A 99 -9.50 1.57 -4.54
N SER A 100 -9.35 2.86 -4.33
CA SER A 100 -9.92 3.53 -3.15
C SER A 100 -11.13 4.39 -3.51
N ILE A 101 -11.97 4.64 -2.52
CA ILE A 101 -13.09 5.59 -2.62
C ILE A 101 -12.61 6.94 -2.05
N SER A 102 -12.71 8.02 -2.81
CA SER A 102 -12.52 9.36 -2.31
C SER A 102 -13.65 9.72 -1.34
N TRP A 103 -13.32 9.80 -0.04
CA TRP A 103 -14.29 10.16 0.98
C TRP A 103 -14.94 11.52 0.66
N SER A 104 -14.16 12.51 0.24
CA SER A 104 -14.64 13.85 -0.11
C SER A 104 -15.46 13.88 -1.42
N ARG A 105 -15.37 12.88 -2.30
CA ARG A 105 -16.25 12.73 -3.44
C ARG A 105 -17.59 12.12 -3.04
N LEU A 106 -17.57 11.13 -2.16
CA LEU A 106 -18.77 10.43 -1.72
C LEU A 106 -19.57 11.24 -0.69
N ILE A 107 -18.88 11.87 0.28
CA ILE A 107 -19.46 12.73 1.32
C ILE A 107 -18.60 14.00 1.43
N PRO A 108 -18.96 15.07 0.69
CA PRO A 108 -18.08 16.21 0.44
C PRO A 108 -17.42 16.82 1.68
N ASN A 109 -18.16 17.04 2.77
CA ASN A 109 -17.62 17.62 3.99
C ASN A 109 -17.22 16.54 5.03
N GLY A 110 -17.04 15.29 4.59
CA GLY A 110 -16.77 14.16 5.47
C GLY A 110 -17.96 13.69 6.29
N ARG A 111 -19.00 14.49 6.39
CA ARG A 111 -20.25 14.26 7.11
C ARG A 111 -21.44 14.84 6.35
N GLY A 112 -22.65 14.37 6.66
CA GLY A 112 -23.87 14.87 6.05
C GLY A 112 -24.37 14.01 4.88
N PRO A 113 -25.05 14.60 3.90
CA PRO A 113 -25.66 13.83 2.82
C PRO A 113 -24.61 13.23 1.87
N VAL A 114 -24.95 12.07 1.34
CA VAL A 114 -24.18 11.43 0.27
C VAL A 114 -24.32 12.26 -0.99
N ASN A 115 -23.21 12.51 -1.67
CA ASN A 115 -23.20 13.17 -2.97
C ASN A 115 -23.71 12.21 -4.06
N PRO A 116 -24.86 12.51 -4.72
CA PRO A 116 -25.45 11.60 -5.69
C PRO A 116 -24.54 11.30 -6.89
N LYS A 117 -23.73 12.27 -7.31
CA LYS A 117 -22.81 12.13 -8.44
C LYS A 117 -21.61 11.25 -8.10
N GLY A 118 -21.02 11.45 -6.90
CA GLY A 118 -19.96 10.60 -6.41
C GLY A 118 -20.44 9.15 -6.19
N LEU A 119 -21.64 8.96 -5.64
CA LEU A 119 -22.28 7.66 -5.51
C LEU A 119 -22.49 7.00 -6.88
N GLN A 120 -22.96 7.75 -7.87
CA GLN A 120 -23.17 7.26 -9.24
C GLN A 120 -21.86 6.79 -9.87
N TYR A 121 -20.76 7.56 -9.73
CA TYR A 121 -19.46 7.20 -10.28
C TYR A 121 -18.98 5.85 -9.74
N TYR A 122 -18.97 5.66 -8.41
CA TYR A 122 -18.52 4.39 -7.83
C TYR A 122 -19.45 3.22 -8.18
N ASN A 123 -20.77 3.44 -8.26
CA ASN A 123 -21.68 2.42 -8.75
C ASN A 123 -21.37 2.01 -10.20
N ASN A 124 -21.09 2.99 -11.05
CA ASN A 124 -20.74 2.73 -12.44
C ASN A 124 -19.42 1.95 -12.56
N LEU A 125 -18.37 2.37 -11.86
CA LEU A 125 -17.07 1.68 -11.86
C LEU A 125 -17.21 0.23 -11.35
N ILE A 126 -17.88 0.03 -10.21
CA ILE A 126 -18.09 -1.30 -9.64
C ILE A 126 -18.91 -2.19 -10.58
N ASN A 127 -19.98 -1.66 -11.17
CA ASN A 127 -20.79 -2.42 -12.12
C ASN A 127 -20.01 -2.79 -13.38
N GLU A 128 -19.18 -1.88 -13.90
CA GLU A 128 -18.32 -2.15 -15.06
C GLU A 128 -17.34 -3.29 -14.76
N LEU A 129 -16.62 -3.23 -13.63
CA LEU A 129 -15.71 -4.30 -13.20
C LEU A 129 -16.42 -5.65 -13.11
N ILE A 130 -17.56 -5.70 -12.42
CA ILE A 130 -18.34 -6.92 -12.22
C ILE A 130 -18.88 -7.49 -13.56
N SER A 131 -19.33 -6.62 -14.47
CA SER A 131 -19.85 -7.04 -15.77
C SER A 131 -18.81 -7.79 -16.61
N HIS A 132 -17.52 -7.48 -16.35
CA HIS A 132 -16.38 -8.13 -16.99
C HIS A 132 -15.73 -9.24 -16.13
N GLY A 133 -16.32 -9.59 -14.99
CA GLY A 133 -15.81 -10.65 -14.10
C GLY A 133 -14.56 -10.23 -13.31
N ILE A 134 -14.25 -8.94 -13.22
CA ILE A 134 -13.14 -8.41 -12.42
C ILE A 134 -13.65 -8.11 -11.00
N GLN A 135 -13.01 -8.72 -10.00
CA GLN A 135 -13.39 -8.56 -8.60
C GLN A 135 -12.95 -7.20 -8.04
N PRO A 136 -13.88 -6.38 -7.49
CA PRO A 136 -13.47 -5.14 -6.82
C PRO A 136 -12.87 -5.43 -5.44
N HIS A 137 -11.66 -4.90 -5.19
CA HIS A 137 -11.03 -4.79 -3.88
C HIS A 137 -10.99 -3.32 -3.48
N VAL A 138 -11.79 -2.93 -2.50
CA VAL A 138 -12.06 -1.51 -2.22
C VAL A 138 -11.36 -1.07 -0.93
N THR A 139 -10.57 0.01 -1.04
CA THR A 139 -9.97 0.72 0.08
C THR A 139 -10.83 1.94 0.44
N LEU A 140 -11.19 2.09 1.71
CA LEU A 140 -12.05 3.18 2.17
C LEU A 140 -11.29 4.51 2.30
N CYS A 141 -10.02 4.48 2.73
CA CYS A 141 -9.21 5.68 2.89
C CYS A 141 -7.75 5.40 2.50
N ASN A 142 -7.26 6.17 1.53
CA ASN A 142 -5.87 6.11 1.05
C ASN A 142 -5.18 7.46 1.25
N TYR A 143 -5.01 7.90 2.52
CA TYR A 143 -4.41 9.16 2.95
C TYR A 143 -5.22 10.43 2.63
N ASP A 144 -6.43 10.33 2.09
CA ASP A 144 -7.18 11.39 1.42
C ASP A 144 -8.48 11.76 2.14
N HIS A 145 -8.45 11.83 3.48
CA HIS A 145 -9.62 12.28 4.21
C HIS A 145 -10.00 13.73 3.86
N PRO A 146 -11.28 14.11 3.99
CA PRO A 146 -11.75 15.44 3.63
C PRO A 146 -11.02 16.55 4.40
N GLN A 147 -10.56 17.61 3.69
CA GLN A 147 -9.92 18.78 4.30
C GLN A 147 -10.81 19.43 5.37
N ALA A 148 -12.13 19.45 5.17
CA ALA A 148 -13.06 19.99 6.14
C ALA A 148 -12.98 19.35 7.53
N LEU A 149 -12.61 18.06 7.63
CA LEU A 149 -12.42 17.37 8.91
C LEU A 149 -11.06 17.72 9.53
N GLU A 150 -10.04 17.96 8.71
CA GLU A 150 -8.75 18.47 9.19
C GLU A 150 -8.91 19.89 9.75
N ASP A 151 -9.58 20.77 9.03
CA ASP A 151 -9.83 22.16 9.41
C ASP A 151 -10.65 22.30 10.69
N GLU A 152 -11.67 21.45 10.84
CA GLU A 152 -12.58 21.56 12.00
C GLU A 152 -11.95 21.09 13.30
N TYR A 153 -11.18 19.97 13.25
CA TYR A 153 -10.70 19.35 14.49
C TYR A 153 -9.33 18.66 14.40
N GLY A 154 -8.60 18.80 13.27
CA GLY A 154 -7.28 18.21 13.09
C GLY A 154 -7.30 16.75 12.66
N GLY A 155 -8.36 16.30 11.98
CA GLY A 155 -8.40 14.97 11.40
C GLY A 155 -8.05 13.84 12.36
N TRP A 156 -7.04 13.04 12.03
CA TRP A 156 -6.67 11.84 12.80
C TRP A 156 -6.06 12.10 14.18
N ILE A 157 -5.60 13.31 14.51
CA ILE A 157 -5.16 13.61 15.89
C ILE A 157 -6.33 13.78 16.87
N ASN A 158 -7.56 13.84 16.37
CA ASN A 158 -8.76 13.99 17.19
C ASN A 158 -9.64 12.73 17.11
N ARG A 159 -10.06 12.25 18.27
CA ARG A 159 -10.90 11.04 18.38
C ARG A 159 -12.27 11.15 17.67
N LYS A 160 -12.76 12.35 17.35
CA LYS A 160 -14.00 12.56 16.59
C LYS A 160 -13.98 11.83 15.25
N ILE A 161 -12.80 11.72 14.60
CA ILE A 161 -12.62 11.06 13.30
C ILE A 161 -13.10 9.60 13.32
N VAL A 162 -13.00 8.91 14.46
CA VAL A 162 -13.44 7.51 14.59
C VAL A 162 -14.93 7.38 14.26
N LYS A 163 -15.75 8.30 14.77
CA LYS A 163 -17.20 8.31 14.51
C LYS A 163 -17.49 8.68 13.05
N ASP A 164 -16.81 9.69 12.54
CA ASP A 164 -17.02 10.19 11.20
C ASP A 164 -16.60 9.14 10.15
N PHE A 165 -15.45 8.51 10.35
CA PHE A 165 -14.98 7.39 9.50
C PHE A 165 -15.93 6.19 9.56
N THR A 166 -16.44 5.84 10.74
CA THR A 166 -17.40 4.74 10.89
C THR A 166 -18.71 5.03 10.14
N ALA A 167 -19.19 6.28 10.17
CA ALA A 167 -20.38 6.68 9.43
C ALA A 167 -20.16 6.67 7.92
N TYR A 168 -18.97 7.09 7.45
CA TYR A 168 -18.57 6.98 6.06
C TYR A 168 -18.50 5.51 5.60
N ALA A 169 -17.86 4.65 6.40
CA ALA A 169 -17.78 3.22 6.12
C ALA A 169 -19.18 2.56 6.05
N ASP A 170 -20.12 2.97 6.92
CA ASP A 170 -21.52 2.50 6.89
C ASP A 170 -22.20 2.81 5.55
N VAL A 171 -21.94 4.01 4.99
CA VAL A 171 -22.44 4.38 3.66
C VAL A 171 -21.82 3.45 2.61
N CYS A 172 -20.50 3.25 2.60
CA CYS A 172 -19.84 2.40 1.61
C CYS A 172 -20.37 0.95 1.66
N PHE A 173 -20.49 0.37 2.86
CA PHE A 173 -20.99 -1.00 3.02
C PHE A 173 -22.46 -1.13 2.58
N ARG A 174 -23.29 -0.12 2.86
CA ARG A 174 -24.69 -0.11 2.46
C ARG A 174 -24.87 -0.01 0.95
N GLU A 175 -24.12 0.91 0.30
CA GLU A 175 -24.33 1.25 -1.10
C GLU A 175 -23.62 0.29 -2.07
N PHE A 176 -22.54 -0.36 -1.65
CA PHE A 176 -21.68 -1.14 -2.55
C PHE A 176 -21.47 -2.60 -2.09
N GLY A 177 -21.81 -2.94 -0.87
CA GLY A 177 -21.46 -4.23 -0.29
C GLY A 177 -22.27 -5.42 -0.83
N ASP A 178 -23.26 -5.20 -1.66
CA ASP A 178 -23.94 -6.23 -2.45
C ASP A 178 -23.04 -6.78 -3.59
N ARG A 179 -22.01 -6.02 -3.98
CA ARG A 179 -21.10 -6.30 -5.11
C ARG A 179 -19.62 -6.32 -4.70
N VAL A 180 -19.25 -5.67 -3.60
CA VAL A 180 -17.89 -5.61 -3.08
C VAL A 180 -17.73 -6.60 -1.93
N SER A 181 -16.85 -7.59 -2.12
CA SER A 181 -16.56 -8.61 -1.11
C SER A 181 -15.28 -8.37 -0.32
N TYR A 182 -14.39 -7.49 -0.78
CA TYR A 182 -13.10 -7.24 -0.13
C TYR A 182 -12.94 -5.77 0.22
N TRP A 183 -12.92 -5.50 1.53
CA TRP A 183 -12.81 -4.15 2.09
C TRP A 183 -11.49 -3.96 2.81
N THR A 184 -10.71 -2.97 2.40
CA THR A 184 -9.57 -2.46 3.16
C THR A 184 -9.98 -1.14 3.80
N THR A 185 -9.87 -0.99 5.10
CA THR A 185 -10.32 0.23 5.77
C THR A 185 -9.40 1.40 5.52
N VAL A 186 -8.11 1.25 5.83
CA VAL A 186 -7.10 2.30 5.69
C VAL A 186 -5.85 1.71 5.05
N ASN A 187 -5.27 2.48 4.14
CA ASN A 187 -3.98 2.17 3.51
C ASN A 187 -2.83 2.66 4.39
N GLU A 188 -1.86 1.79 4.68
CA GLU A 188 -0.56 2.09 5.29
C GLU A 188 -0.59 3.05 6.49
N PRO A 189 -1.37 2.80 7.54
CA PRO A 189 -1.47 3.72 8.67
C PRO A 189 -0.12 4.03 9.33
N ASN A 190 0.84 3.09 9.29
CA ASN A 190 2.19 3.27 9.80
C ASN A 190 2.97 4.34 8.99
N ILE A 191 2.99 4.27 7.68
CA ILE A 191 3.68 5.26 6.84
C ILE A 191 2.97 6.61 6.88
N PHE A 192 1.63 6.61 6.88
CA PHE A 192 0.85 7.83 7.03
C PHE A 192 1.12 8.53 8.37
N GLY A 193 1.21 7.77 9.47
CA GLY A 193 1.56 8.31 10.78
C GLY A 193 2.95 8.95 10.79
N ILE A 194 3.94 8.28 10.21
CA ILE A 194 5.32 8.80 10.11
C ILE A 194 5.37 10.01 9.16
N GLY A 195 4.87 9.86 7.95
CA GLY A 195 4.98 10.89 6.91
C GLY A 195 4.19 12.16 7.22
N GLY A 196 2.97 12.03 7.75
CA GLY A 196 2.06 13.14 7.97
C GLY A 196 2.18 13.83 9.32
N TYR A 197 2.60 13.10 10.36
CA TYR A 197 2.53 13.56 11.76
C TYR A 197 3.88 13.55 12.51
N ASP A 198 4.95 13.02 11.88
CA ASP A 198 6.29 13.06 12.42
C ASP A 198 7.23 13.88 11.52
N VAL A 199 7.44 13.40 10.28
CA VAL A 199 8.39 14.04 9.34
C VAL A 199 7.77 15.22 8.59
N GLY A 200 6.46 15.22 8.36
CA GLY A 200 5.74 16.29 7.65
C GLY A 200 5.99 16.35 6.15
N ILE A 201 6.33 15.20 5.52
CA ILE A 201 6.56 15.11 4.06
C ILE A 201 5.30 14.81 3.25
N VAL A 202 4.22 14.37 3.91
CA VAL A 202 2.90 14.18 3.31
C VAL A 202 1.85 14.95 4.12
N PRO A 203 0.63 15.19 3.60
CA PRO A 203 -0.40 15.86 4.37
C PRO A 203 -0.79 15.04 5.61
N PRO A 204 -1.24 15.65 6.69
CA PRO A 204 -1.52 17.09 6.83
C PRO A 204 -0.29 17.96 7.16
N LYS A 205 0.93 17.47 6.96
CA LYS A 205 2.20 18.20 7.13
C LYS A 205 2.38 18.74 8.56
N ARG A 206 2.30 17.84 9.54
CA ARG A 206 2.43 18.15 10.96
C ARG A 206 3.74 17.58 11.49
N CYS A 207 4.58 18.47 12.04
CA CYS A 207 5.85 18.11 12.67
C CYS A 207 6.30 19.22 13.61
N SER A 208 7.35 18.97 14.39
CA SER A 208 7.92 19.98 15.30
C SER A 208 9.46 19.97 15.30
N PRO A 209 10.12 21.13 15.45
CA PRO A 209 11.57 21.19 15.61
C PRO A 209 12.06 20.36 16.81
N PRO A 210 13.23 19.73 16.73
CA PRO A 210 14.18 19.73 15.61
C PRO A 210 13.86 18.73 14.50
N PHE A 211 12.73 18.05 14.57
CA PHE A 211 12.30 16.98 13.64
C PHE A 211 11.51 17.54 12.47
N GLY A 212 11.42 16.75 11.41
CA GLY A 212 10.57 17.00 10.26
C GLY A 212 11.06 18.11 9.32
N THR A 213 10.20 18.47 8.36
CA THR A 213 10.51 19.36 7.24
C THR A 213 9.64 20.63 7.28
N ASN A 214 10.02 21.62 8.07
CA ASN A 214 9.41 22.96 8.05
C ASN A 214 7.87 22.97 8.10
N CYS A 215 7.29 22.34 9.12
CA CYS A 215 5.85 22.37 9.35
C CYS A 215 5.43 23.62 10.12
N SER A 216 4.21 24.09 9.89
CA SER A 216 3.60 25.21 10.60
C SER A 216 2.98 24.81 11.96
N SER A 217 2.70 23.52 12.15
CA SER A 217 2.06 22.97 13.35
C SER A 217 2.42 21.49 13.52
N GLY A 218 2.19 20.95 14.71
CA GLY A 218 2.36 19.55 15.02
C GLY A 218 3.29 19.29 16.19
N ASN A 219 3.38 18.01 16.56
CA ASN A 219 4.28 17.50 17.59
C ASN A 219 4.80 16.11 17.20
N SER A 220 5.99 16.05 16.60
CA SER A 220 6.63 14.82 16.13
C SER A 220 6.82 13.78 17.23
N SER A 221 6.90 14.19 18.48
CA SER A 221 7.10 13.28 19.60
C SER A 221 5.83 12.50 20.01
N SER A 222 4.63 12.96 19.64
CA SER A 222 3.37 12.36 20.13
C SER A 222 2.30 12.17 19.06
N GLU A 223 2.18 13.08 18.09
CA GLU A 223 1.09 13.03 17.11
C GLU A 223 1.10 11.80 16.19
N PRO A 224 2.25 11.24 15.74
CA PRO A 224 2.24 10.01 14.95
C PRO A 224 1.56 8.86 15.70
N TYR A 225 1.84 8.73 17.00
CA TYR A 225 1.23 7.69 17.84
C TYR A 225 -0.26 7.94 18.08
N ILE A 226 -0.67 9.19 18.28
CA ILE A 226 -2.07 9.58 18.47
C ILE A 226 -2.89 9.32 17.19
N ALA A 227 -2.37 9.74 16.04
CA ALA A 227 -3.03 9.57 14.75
C ALA A 227 -3.25 8.09 14.42
N VAL A 228 -2.21 7.26 14.54
CA VAL A 228 -2.29 5.83 14.29
C VAL A 228 -3.20 5.12 15.30
N HIS A 229 -3.19 5.55 16.57
CA HIS A 229 -4.14 5.04 17.57
C HIS A 229 -5.59 5.26 17.15
N HIS A 230 -5.93 6.47 16.69
CA HIS A 230 -7.28 6.78 16.22
C HIS A 230 -7.62 6.05 14.91
N ILE A 231 -6.64 5.85 14.01
CA ILE A 231 -6.82 5.02 12.81
C ILE A 231 -7.16 3.58 13.19
N LEU A 232 -6.44 2.98 14.15
CA LEU A 232 -6.73 1.63 14.65
C LEU A 232 -8.12 1.52 15.27
N LEU A 233 -8.53 2.52 16.02
CA LEU A 233 -9.90 2.57 16.59
C LEU A 233 -10.96 2.74 15.50
N ALA A 234 -10.72 3.57 14.49
CA ALA A 234 -11.61 3.78 13.36
C ALA A 234 -11.73 2.50 12.51
N HIS A 235 -10.60 1.86 12.19
CA HIS A 235 -10.59 0.54 11.57
C HIS A 235 -11.43 -0.46 12.34
N ALA A 236 -11.18 -0.60 13.64
CA ALA A 236 -11.87 -1.58 14.47
C ALA A 236 -13.38 -1.29 14.59
N SER A 237 -13.75 0.00 14.69
CA SER A 237 -15.16 0.42 14.69
C SER A 237 -15.87 0.07 13.38
N ALA A 238 -15.25 0.37 12.23
CA ALA A 238 -15.78 0.02 10.92
C ALA A 238 -15.86 -1.50 10.71
N ALA A 239 -14.83 -2.23 11.14
CA ALA A 239 -14.81 -3.70 11.03
C ALA A 239 -15.90 -4.36 11.89
N ARG A 240 -16.13 -3.89 13.12
CA ARG A 240 -17.20 -4.39 13.97
C ARG A 240 -18.58 -4.03 13.40
N LEU A 241 -18.73 -2.82 12.87
CA LEU A 241 -19.95 -2.43 12.15
C LEU A 241 -20.22 -3.38 10.98
N TYR A 242 -19.21 -3.64 10.14
CA TYR A 242 -19.34 -4.55 9.01
C TYR A 242 -19.75 -5.96 9.46
N LYS A 243 -19.01 -6.54 10.39
CA LYS A 243 -19.25 -7.90 10.90
C LYS A 243 -20.63 -8.05 11.53
N ASN A 244 -21.08 -7.05 12.28
CA ASN A 244 -22.37 -7.13 12.98
C ASN A 244 -23.59 -6.83 12.10
N LYS A 245 -23.46 -5.92 11.14
CA LYS A 245 -24.62 -5.41 10.36
C LYS A 245 -24.69 -5.94 8.94
N TYR A 246 -23.54 -6.19 8.30
CA TYR A 246 -23.47 -6.44 6.86
C TYR A 246 -22.94 -7.82 6.49
N GLN A 247 -21.89 -8.31 7.15
CA GLN A 247 -21.15 -9.51 6.72
C GLN A 247 -22.05 -10.74 6.58
N GLY A 248 -23.04 -10.94 7.46
CA GLY A 248 -23.99 -12.06 7.39
C GLY A 248 -24.79 -12.11 6.09
N LYS A 249 -25.03 -10.96 5.45
CA LYS A 249 -25.77 -10.86 4.18
C LYS A 249 -24.85 -10.75 2.98
N GLN A 250 -23.75 -10.02 3.12
CA GLN A 250 -22.85 -9.68 2.01
C GLN A 250 -21.72 -10.70 1.82
N GLN A 251 -21.45 -11.54 2.82
CA GLN A 251 -20.46 -12.63 2.80
C GLN A 251 -19.03 -12.16 2.41
N GLY A 252 -18.69 -10.90 2.71
CA GLY A 252 -17.40 -10.31 2.38
C GLY A 252 -16.40 -10.35 3.53
N TYR A 253 -15.23 -9.78 3.29
CA TYR A 253 -14.07 -9.76 4.18
C TYR A 253 -13.59 -8.33 4.41
N ILE A 254 -13.07 -8.05 5.59
CA ILE A 254 -12.54 -6.74 5.94
C ILE A 254 -11.14 -6.84 6.51
N GLY A 255 -10.25 -5.94 6.10
CA GLY A 255 -8.86 -5.90 6.52
C GLY A 255 -8.30 -4.48 6.56
N VAL A 256 -7.01 -4.37 6.76
CA VAL A 256 -6.21 -3.13 6.73
C VAL A 256 -4.89 -3.40 6.04
N SER A 257 -4.35 -2.44 5.29
CA SER A 257 -3.05 -2.57 4.65
C SER A 257 -1.93 -2.07 5.55
N ILE A 258 -0.84 -2.81 5.61
CA ILE A 258 0.37 -2.46 6.36
C ILE A 258 1.53 -2.36 5.38
N TYR A 259 2.23 -1.24 5.38
CA TYR A 259 3.51 -1.15 4.68
C TYR A 259 4.57 -1.94 5.45
N ALA A 260 5.19 -2.89 4.79
CA ALA A 260 6.17 -3.78 5.41
C ALA A 260 7.46 -3.83 4.58
N TYR A 261 8.50 -3.19 5.09
CA TYR A 261 9.85 -3.35 4.55
C TYR A 261 10.36 -4.78 4.78
N GLY A 262 11.15 -5.32 3.86
CA GLY A 262 12.08 -6.39 4.21
C GLY A 262 13.12 -5.83 5.19
N LEU A 263 13.30 -6.44 6.35
CA LEU A 263 14.18 -5.93 7.38
C LEU A 263 15.26 -6.98 7.69
N VAL A 264 16.53 -6.60 7.55
CA VAL A 264 17.66 -7.47 7.82
C VAL A 264 18.74 -6.73 8.60
N PRO A 265 19.49 -7.38 9.48
CA PRO A 265 20.57 -6.71 10.18
C PRO A 265 21.69 -6.32 9.20
N LEU A 266 22.27 -5.14 9.38
CA LEU A 266 23.40 -4.66 8.58
C LEU A 266 24.64 -5.51 8.79
N THR A 267 24.85 -5.96 10.03
CA THR A 267 25.91 -6.89 10.41
C THR A 267 25.36 -8.05 11.25
N ASN A 268 26.17 -9.08 11.45
CA ASN A 268 25.81 -10.20 12.32
C ASN A 268 26.05 -9.89 13.82
N SER A 269 26.23 -8.61 14.19
CA SER A 269 26.35 -8.25 15.61
C SER A 269 25.02 -8.46 16.34
N THR A 270 25.09 -8.78 17.63
CA THR A 270 23.89 -8.95 18.46
C THR A 270 23.03 -7.68 18.50
N GLU A 271 23.68 -6.52 18.48
CA GLU A 271 23.04 -5.19 18.51
C GLU A 271 22.20 -4.97 17.25
N ASP A 272 22.74 -5.23 16.05
CA ASP A 272 22.02 -5.04 14.79
C ASP A 272 20.88 -6.06 14.64
N VAL A 273 21.07 -7.29 15.14
CA VAL A 273 20.02 -8.31 15.18
C VAL A 273 18.85 -7.87 16.07
N ILE A 274 19.12 -7.41 17.29
CA ILE A 274 18.10 -6.90 18.21
C ILE A 274 17.41 -5.63 17.62
N ALA A 275 18.20 -4.75 16.99
CA ALA A 275 17.64 -3.58 16.31
C ALA A 275 16.69 -3.96 15.18
N THR A 276 16.97 -5.07 14.47
CA THR A 276 16.08 -5.57 13.41
C THR A 276 14.77 -6.11 13.97
N GLU A 277 14.77 -6.82 15.10
CA GLU A 277 13.55 -7.23 15.79
C GLU A 277 12.73 -6.00 16.22
N ARG A 278 13.39 -4.98 16.75
CA ARG A 278 12.78 -3.71 17.14
C ARG A 278 12.18 -2.96 15.93
N ALA A 279 12.85 -3.01 14.77
CA ALA A 279 12.33 -2.46 13.53
C ALA A 279 11.01 -3.14 13.11
N TYR A 280 10.92 -4.46 13.21
CA TYR A 280 9.65 -5.16 12.97
C TYR A 280 8.55 -4.75 13.95
N ASP A 281 8.87 -4.57 15.24
CA ASP A 281 7.91 -4.11 16.25
C ASP A 281 7.36 -2.72 15.92
N PHE A 282 8.21 -1.79 15.44
CA PHE A 282 7.82 -0.42 15.12
C PHE A 282 7.14 -0.29 13.75
N PHE A 283 7.61 -0.95 12.69
CA PHE A 283 6.99 -0.82 11.37
C PHE A 283 5.75 -1.70 11.21
N VAL A 284 5.82 -2.96 11.59
CA VAL A 284 4.74 -3.94 11.40
C VAL A 284 3.92 -4.11 12.69
N GLY A 285 4.60 -4.29 13.80
CA GLY A 285 4.01 -4.55 15.11
C GLY A 285 3.11 -3.42 15.59
N TRP A 286 3.43 -2.18 15.27
CA TRP A 286 2.61 -1.01 15.59
C TRP A 286 1.14 -1.16 15.19
N ILE A 287 0.90 -1.82 14.04
CA ILE A 287 -0.45 -2.09 13.53
C ILE A 287 -0.88 -3.53 13.82
N ALA A 288 -0.03 -4.51 13.52
CA ALA A 288 -0.41 -5.92 13.60
C ALA A 288 -0.59 -6.42 15.04
N ASN A 289 0.20 -5.94 16.01
CA ASN A 289 0.07 -6.37 17.41
C ASN A 289 -1.29 -6.01 18.02
N PRO A 290 -1.78 -4.75 17.93
CA PRO A 290 -3.13 -4.42 18.38
C PRO A 290 -4.20 -5.28 17.71
N LEU A 291 -4.10 -5.54 16.43
CA LEU A 291 -5.07 -6.34 15.68
C LEU A 291 -5.12 -7.80 16.14
N VAL A 292 -3.96 -8.40 16.43
CA VAL A 292 -3.86 -9.82 16.80
C VAL A 292 -3.93 -10.03 18.29
N PHE A 293 -3.25 -9.21 19.10
CA PHE A 293 -3.11 -9.40 20.54
C PHE A 293 -3.92 -8.42 21.37
N GLY A 294 -4.32 -7.28 20.81
CA GLY A 294 -5.13 -6.25 21.48
C GLY A 294 -4.32 -5.15 22.17
N ASP A 295 -3.00 -5.13 21.99
CA ASP A 295 -2.11 -4.10 22.56
C ASP A 295 -0.85 -3.91 21.71
N TYR A 296 -0.15 -2.82 21.92
CA TYR A 296 1.10 -2.50 21.25
C TYR A 296 2.25 -3.43 21.66
N PRO A 297 3.31 -3.58 20.83
CA PRO A 297 4.53 -4.28 21.22
C PRO A 297 5.14 -3.72 22.51
N ASN A 298 5.69 -4.57 23.37
CA ASN A 298 6.34 -4.12 24.58
C ASN A 298 7.50 -3.18 24.32
N THR A 299 8.30 -3.46 23.28
CA THR A 299 9.40 -2.59 22.85
C THR A 299 8.92 -1.15 22.55
N MET A 300 7.76 -0.99 21.91
CA MET A 300 7.17 0.34 21.70
C MET A 300 6.73 0.98 23.01
N LYS A 301 6.07 0.23 23.89
CA LYS A 301 5.64 0.75 25.20
C LYS A 301 6.83 1.21 26.04
N ASP A 302 7.92 0.46 26.03
CA ASP A 302 9.13 0.78 26.80
C ASP A 302 9.85 2.01 26.21
N ASN A 303 10.02 2.08 24.89
CA ASN A 303 10.78 3.15 24.25
C ASN A 303 9.98 4.47 24.18
N VAL A 304 8.73 4.41 23.77
CA VAL A 304 7.87 5.61 23.60
C VAL A 304 7.36 6.13 24.95
N GLY A 305 7.12 5.23 25.89
CA GLY A 305 6.64 5.56 27.24
C GLY A 305 5.25 6.21 27.23
N SER A 306 5.04 7.25 28.04
CA SER A 306 3.76 7.91 28.20
C SER A 306 3.23 8.64 26.96
N ARG A 307 4.03 8.81 25.92
CA ARG A 307 3.63 9.41 24.64
C ARG A 307 2.82 8.44 23.76
N LEU A 308 2.97 7.11 23.99
CA LEU A 308 2.18 6.10 23.32
C LEU A 308 0.79 6.00 23.96
N PRO A 309 -0.31 6.24 23.23
CA PRO A 309 -1.66 6.08 23.79
C PRO A 309 -1.90 4.66 24.26
N VAL A 310 -2.67 4.52 25.34
CA VAL A 310 -3.00 3.22 25.92
C VAL A 310 -4.42 2.83 25.53
N PHE A 311 -4.60 1.60 25.07
CA PHE A 311 -5.94 1.05 24.85
C PHE A 311 -6.63 0.76 26.19
N SER A 312 -7.83 1.29 26.39
CA SER A 312 -8.69 0.81 27.46
C SER A 312 -9.07 -0.67 27.23
N ASN A 313 -9.55 -1.35 28.28
CA ASN A 313 -10.01 -2.73 28.14
C ASN A 313 -11.11 -2.91 27.07
N GLN A 314 -11.94 -1.90 26.85
CA GLN A 314 -12.97 -1.94 25.80
C GLN A 314 -12.37 -1.77 24.41
N GLU A 315 -11.42 -0.85 24.25
CA GLU A 315 -10.72 -0.61 22.98
C GLU A 315 -9.84 -1.79 22.59
N SER A 316 -9.11 -2.38 23.55
CA SER A 316 -8.34 -3.60 23.32
C SER A 316 -9.21 -4.73 22.77
N LYS A 317 -10.40 -4.96 23.37
CA LYS A 317 -11.38 -5.95 22.88
C LYS A 317 -11.98 -5.57 21.53
N LEU A 318 -12.14 -4.28 21.24
CA LEU A 318 -12.66 -3.78 19.97
C LEU A 318 -11.65 -4.04 18.82
N VAL A 319 -10.38 -3.73 19.05
CA VAL A 319 -9.31 -3.82 18.06
C VAL A 319 -8.90 -5.28 17.83
N LYS A 320 -8.77 -6.08 18.88
CA LYS A 320 -8.35 -7.48 18.76
C LYS A 320 -9.32 -8.28 17.89
N GLY A 321 -8.79 -8.90 16.82
CA GLY A 321 -9.56 -9.71 15.86
C GLY A 321 -10.51 -8.89 14.98
N SER A 322 -10.25 -7.59 14.79
CA SER A 322 -11.08 -6.73 13.92
C SER A 322 -10.77 -6.87 12.43
N PHE A 323 -10.13 -7.92 12.00
CA PHE A 323 -9.80 -8.17 10.61
C PHE A 323 -10.14 -9.61 10.18
N ASP A 324 -10.28 -9.83 8.89
CA ASP A 324 -10.41 -11.14 8.24
C ASP A 324 -9.16 -11.46 7.39
N PHE A 325 -8.43 -10.44 6.95
CA PHE A 325 -7.15 -10.54 6.25
C PHE A 325 -6.24 -9.34 6.56
N ILE A 326 -4.96 -9.49 6.32
CA ILE A 326 -3.98 -8.41 6.32
C ILE A 326 -3.57 -8.10 4.87
N GLY A 327 -3.67 -6.83 4.49
CA GLY A 327 -3.03 -6.32 3.29
C GLY A 327 -1.55 -6.05 3.57
N VAL A 328 -0.67 -6.51 2.71
CA VAL A 328 0.77 -6.21 2.77
C VAL A 328 1.14 -5.34 1.59
N ILE A 329 1.81 -4.23 1.84
CA ILE A 329 2.41 -3.36 0.85
C ILE A 329 3.91 -3.45 1.01
N HIS A 330 4.61 -3.77 -0.09
CA HIS A 330 6.04 -4.01 -0.04
C HIS A 330 6.73 -3.56 -1.32
N TYR A 331 7.79 -2.79 -1.20
CA TYR A 331 8.56 -2.32 -2.34
C TYR A 331 10.06 -2.64 -2.23
N ASN A 332 10.64 -2.57 -1.03
CA ASN A 332 12.08 -2.70 -0.85
C ASN A 332 12.49 -3.29 0.51
N THR A 333 13.79 -3.48 0.67
CA THR A 333 14.43 -4.06 1.86
C THR A 333 15.40 -3.06 2.46
N LEU A 334 15.36 -2.92 3.80
CA LEU A 334 16.23 -2.07 4.59
C LEU A 334 17.25 -2.92 5.36
N TYR A 335 18.50 -2.45 5.40
CA TYR A 335 19.53 -2.98 6.27
C TYR A 335 19.57 -2.16 7.56
N ILE A 336 19.40 -2.82 8.68
CA ILE A 336 19.19 -2.21 10.00
C ILE A 336 20.48 -2.23 10.80
N LYS A 337 20.82 -1.06 11.35
CA LYS A 337 21.94 -0.87 12.27
C LYS A 337 21.42 -0.32 13.59
N ASP A 338 21.93 -0.85 14.71
CA ASP A 338 21.59 -0.35 16.04
C ASP A 338 21.99 1.13 16.23
N ASN A 339 21.09 1.88 16.85
CA ASN A 339 21.30 3.23 17.32
C ASN A 339 20.62 3.45 18.69
N SER A 340 20.77 2.48 19.58
CA SER A 340 20.16 2.52 20.93
C SER A 340 20.59 3.76 21.75
N GLY A 341 21.66 4.42 21.33
CA GLY A 341 22.06 5.70 21.90
C GLY A 341 21.04 6.82 21.76
N SER A 342 20.16 6.77 20.74
CA SER A 342 19.10 7.78 20.52
C SER A 342 18.07 7.82 21.65
N LEU A 343 17.87 6.70 22.38
CA LEU A 343 16.95 6.65 23.53
C LEU A 343 17.37 7.54 24.71
N LYS A 344 18.64 8.01 24.73
CA LYS A 344 19.15 8.93 25.76
C LYS A 344 18.83 10.39 25.45
N GLN A 345 18.30 10.68 24.26
CA GLN A 345 17.91 12.04 23.87
C GLN A 345 16.68 12.49 24.66
N GLU A 346 16.67 13.75 25.08
CA GLU A 346 15.55 14.35 25.82
C GLU A 346 14.31 14.49 24.94
N LEU A 347 14.48 14.95 23.70
CA LEU A 347 13.42 15.01 22.70
C LEU A 347 13.60 13.86 21.70
N ARG A 348 12.53 13.15 21.46
CA ARG A 348 12.52 12.01 20.53
C ARG A 348 11.26 12.03 19.68
N ASP A 349 11.46 11.75 18.40
CA ASP A 349 10.43 11.42 17.40
C ASP A 349 10.28 9.90 17.24
N PHE A 350 9.51 9.46 16.26
CA PHE A 350 9.36 8.04 15.94
C PHE A 350 10.70 7.39 15.59
N GLY A 351 11.55 8.08 14.80
CA GLY A 351 12.86 7.55 14.41
C GLY A 351 13.81 7.35 15.60
N ALA A 352 13.87 8.31 16.51
CA ALA A 352 14.68 8.21 17.72
C ALA A 352 14.16 7.15 18.69
N ASP A 353 12.83 6.98 18.81
CA ASP A 353 12.21 5.95 19.63
C ASP A 353 12.43 4.54 19.07
N MET A 354 12.46 4.39 17.76
CA MET A 354 12.79 3.14 17.08
C MET A 354 14.25 2.73 17.35
N ALA A 355 15.13 3.68 17.68
CA ALA A 355 16.49 3.49 18.13
C ALA A 355 17.36 2.65 17.16
N LEU A 356 17.25 2.99 15.88
CA LEU A 356 18.02 2.38 14.81
C LEU A 356 18.31 3.38 13.69
N THR A 357 19.23 3.03 12.81
CA THR A 357 19.42 3.64 11.50
C THR A 357 19.25 2.57 10.43
N TYR A 358 18.96 2.97 9.20
CA TYR A 358 18.79 2.05 8.09
C TYR A 358 19.49 2.53 6.83
N VAL A 359 19.87 1.57 5.98
CA VAL A 359 20.51 1.80 4.70
C VAL A 359 19.69 1.08 3.63
N LEU A 360 19.34 1.79 2.55
CA LEU A 360 18.64 1.23 1.40
C LEU A 360 19.59 0.45 0.47
N ASN A 361 20.79 1.00 0.26
CA ASN A 361 21.75 0.45 -0.69
C ASN A 361 23.08 0.13 -0.02
N ILE A 362 23.43 -1.17 0.03
CA ILE A 362 24.79 -1.62 0.24
C ILE A 362 25.31 -2.03 -1.14
N GLN A 363 26.12 -1.16 -1.77
CA GLN A 363 26.92 -1.42 -2.97
C GLN A 363 26.24 -2.26 -4.08
N ASP A 364 25.01 -1.97 -4.43
CA ASP A 364 24.47 -2.47 -5.70
C ASP A 364 24.75 -1.43 -6.79
N ASN A 365 25.34 -1.88 -7.91
CA ASN A 365 25.44 -1.10 -9.16
C ASN A 365 24.02 -0.90 -9.73
N ALA A 366 23.16 -0.16 -9.00
CA ALA A 366 21.84 0.21 -9.47
C ALA A 366 22.01 1.11 -10.70
N SER A 367 21.39 0.76 -11.78
CA SER A 367 21.50 1.45 -13.08
C SER A 367 20.90 2.85 -13.05
N SER A 368 20.05 3.17 -12.07
CA SER A 368 19.54 4.52 -11.81
C SER A 368 19.23 4.72 -10.33
N SER A 369 19.25 5.98 -9.87
CA SER A 369 18.87 6.35 -8.49
C SER A 369 17.37 6.19 -8.21
N TYR A 370 16.54 5.99 -9.23
CA TYR A 370 15.10 5.87 -9.14
C TYR A 370 14.60 4.44 -8.99
N GLU A 371 15.37 3.44 -9.42
CA GLU A 371 14.91 2.05 -9.38
C GLU A 371 15.21 1.38 -8.04
N PHE A 372 14.23 0.64 -7.53
CA PHE A 372 14.45 -0.17 -6.33
C PHE A 372 15.37 -1.37 -6.64
N PRO A 373 16.31 -1.70 -5.77
CA PRO A 373 17.05 -2.96 -5.86
C PRO A 373 16.11 -4.16 -5.80
N ILE A 374 16.29 -5.10 -6.72
CA ILE A 374 15.46 -6.31 -6.77
C ILE A 374 15.90 -7.28 -5.69
N ARG A 375 15.17 -7.31 -4.56
CA ARG A 375 15.44 -8.12 -3.37
C ARG A 375 14.20 -8.90 -2.93
N PRO A 376 13.72 -9.87 -3.74
CA PRO A 376 12.45 -10.55 -3.50
C PRO A 376 12.42 -11.37 -2.21
N TRP A 377 13.59 -11.79 -1.73
CA TRP A 377 13.75 -12.47 -0.44
C TRP A 377 13.30 -11.59 0.76
N GLY A 378 13.30 -10.25 0.62
CA GLY A 378 12.78 -9.36 1.64
C GLY A 378 11.28 -9.52 1.84
N LEU A 379 10.50 -9.63 0.75
CA LEU A 379 9.07 -9.93 0.84
C LEU A 379 8.82 -11.32 1.43
N GLN A 380 9.61 -12.32 1.03
CA GLN A 380 9.53 -13.66 1.61
C GLN A 380 9.77 -13.64 3.13
N GLY A 381 10.75 -12.85 3.60
CA GLY A 381 11.03 -12.63 5.03
C GLY A 381 9.84 -12.00 5.77
N VAL A 382 9.18 -11.00 5.17
CA VAL A 382 7.97 -10.39 5.72
C VAL A 382 6.84 -11.40 5.87
N LEU A 383 6.58 -12.20 4.83
CA LEU A 383 5.53 -13.23 4.85
C LEU A 383 5.82 -14.32 5.89
N GLN A 384 7.08 -14.72 6.03
CA GLN A 384 7.51 -15.65 7.05
C GLN A 384 7.35 -15.07 8.46
N TYR A 385 7.63 -13.78 8.65
CA TYR A 385 7.43 -13.08 9.90
C TYR A 385 5.94 -13.08 10.31
N PHE A 386 5.02 -12.73 9.41
CA PHE A 386 3.58 -12.81 9.68
C PHE A 386 3.14 -14.23 10.06
N LYS A 387 3.65 -15.23 9.35
CA LYS A 387 3.34 -16.63 9.65
C LYS A 387 3.77 -17.03 11.06
N GLN A 388 4.98 -16.65 11.47
CA GLN A 388 5.57 -17.12 12.72
C GLN A 388 5.11 -16.32 13.94
N VAL A 389 4.96 -15.00 13.78
CA VAL A 389 4.64 -14.10 14.89
C VAL A 389 3.14 -13.90 15.07
N TYR A 390 2.38 -13.84 13.97
CA TYR A 390 0.97 -13.50 14.00
C TYR A 390 0.01 -14.65 13.66
N GLY A 391 0.51 -15.89 13.66
CA GLY A 391 -0.35 -17.08 13.50
C GLY A 391 -0.82 -17.33 12.07
N ASN A 392 -0.04 -16.88 11.08
CA ASN A 392 -0.31 -17.11 9.65
C ASN A 392 -1.68 -16.59 9.19
N PRO A 393 -1.98 -15.30 9.37
CA PRO A 393 -3.25 -14.74 8.92
C PRO A 393 -3.37 -14.81 7.39
N PRO A 394 -4.60 -14.78 6.82
CA PRO A 394 -4.79 -14.57 5.39
C PRO A 394 -4.14 -13.26 4.94
N ILE A 395 -3.30 -13.31 3.91
CA ILE A 395 -2.57 -12.15 3.38
C ILE A 395 -2.93 -11.92 1.91
N TYR A 396 -3.12 -10.66 1.55
CA TYR A 396 -3.09 -10.16 0.18
C TYR A 396 -1.91 -9.21 0.04
N ILE A 397 -1.01 -9.45 -0.93
CA ILE A 397 -0.03 -8.44 -1.33
C ILE A 397 -0.81 -7.40 -2.12
N GLN A 398 -1.13 -6.26 -1.49
CA GLN A 398 -2.03 -5.26 -2.04
C GLN A 398 -1.31 -4.22 -2.89
N GLU A 399 0.01 -4.08 -2.72
CA GLU A 399 0.87 -3.30 -3.60
C GLU A 399 2.28 -3.90 -3.63
N ASN A 400 2.82 -4.02 -4.83
CA ASN A 400 4.22 -4.31 -5.10
C ASN A 400 4.55 -3.86 -6.52
N GLY A 401 5.64 -3.12 -6.73
CA GLY A 401 5.96 -2.54 -8.02
C GLY A 401 7.34 -1.89 -8.09
N GLN A 402 7.84 -1.70 -9.32
CA GLN A 402 9.11 -1.05 -9.59
C GLN A 402 8.91 0.39 -10.04
N GLN A 403 9.59 1.29 -9.34
CA GLN A 403 9.69 2.69 -9.72
C GLN A 403 10.60 2.86 -10.93
N THR A 404 10.21 3.71 -11.86
CA THR A 404 11.03 4.18 -12.96
C THR A 404 10.78 5.67 -13.18
N LEU A 405 11.63 6.35 -13.97
CA LEU A 405 11.30 7.71 -14.42
C LEU A 405 10.12 7.63 -15.39
N ARG A 406 9.21 8.62 -15.35
CA ARG A 406 8.03 8.67 -16.22
C ARG A 406 8.42 8.74 -17.71
N ASN A 407 9.46 9.48 -18.05
CA ASN A 407 9.96 9.63 -19.41
C ASN A 407 10.84 8.46 -19.88
N SER A 408 10.86 7.35 -19.13
CA SER A 408 11.57 6.15 -19.59
C SER A 408 10.82 5.44 -20.71
N SER A 409 11.55 4.58 -21.44
CA SER A 409 10.99 3.79 -22.55
C SER A 409 9.80 2.93 -22.10
N LEU A 410 8.84 2.72 -23.02
CA LEU A 410 7.77 1.71 -22.84
C LEU A 410 8.33 0.28 -22.68
N GLU A 411 9.59 0.04 -23.08
CA GLU A 411 10.31 -1.21 -22.84
C GLU A 411 10.89 -1.27 -21.42
N ASP A 412 10.03 -1.26 -20.41
CA ASP A 412 10.36 -1.23 -18.98
C ASP A 412 10.83 -2.60 -18.44
N MET A 413 11.91 -3.13 -19.01
CA MET A 413 12.48 -4.44 -18.66
C MET A 413 12.83 -4.56 -17.18
N SER A 414 13.20 -3.47 -16.53
CA SER A 414 13.46 -3.43 -15.07
C SER A 414 12.22 -3.85 -14.28
N ARG A 415 11.04 -3.31 -14.65
CA ARG A 415 9.77 -3.68 -14.01
C ARG A 415 9.39 -5.14 -14.28
N VAL A 416 9.62 -5.64 -15.50
CA VAL A 416 9.41 -7.07 -15.80
C VAL A 416 10.25 -7.96 -14.90
N LYS A 417 11.55 -7.65 -14.73
CA LYS A 417 12.46 -8.41 -13.86
C LYS A 417 12.02 -8.35 -12.40
N TYR A 418 11.59 -7.17 -11.94
CA TYR A 418 11.11 -6.96 -10.59
C TYR A 418 9.86 -7.81 -10.32
N LEU A 419 8.82 -7.66 -11.13
CA LEU A 419 7.56 -8.40 -10.99
C LEU A 419 7.78 -9.91 -11.03
N HIS A 420 8.58 -10.40 -11.99
CA HIS A 420 8.92 -11.81 -12.08
C HIS A 420 9.59 -12.33 -10.79
N ALA A 421 10.57 -11.61 -10.27
CA ALA A 421 11.30 -12.01 -9.07
C ALA A 421 10.39 -12.01 -7.82
N TYR A 422 9.57 -10.97 -7.65
CA TYR A 422 8.71 -10.85 -6.47
C TYR A 422 7.52 -11.81 -6.52
N ILE A 423 6.90 -12.03 -7.67
CA ILE A 423 5.84 -13.05 -7.83
C ILE A 423 6.42 -14.45 -7.53
N GLY A 424 7.64 -14.72 -8.00
CA GLY A 424 8.34 -15.97 -7.67
C GLY A 424 8.57 -16.16 -6.17
N SER A 425 8.97 -15.09 -5.45
CA SER A 425 9.17 -15.17 -4.00
C SER A 425 7.86 -15.34 -3.22
N VAL A 426 6.75 -14.80 -3.72
CA VAL A 426 5.41 -15.06 -3.17
C VAL A 426 5.03 -16.53 -3.35
N LEU A 427 5.31 -17.12 -4.52
CA LEU A 427 5.08 -18.55 -4.74
C LEU A 427 5.88 -19.41 -3.78
N ASP A 428 7.16 -19.06 -3.54
CA ASP A 428 8.00 -19.78 -2.57
C ASP A 428 7.45 -19.65 -1.14
N ALA A 429 6.98 -18.47 -0.74
CA ALA A 429 6.34 -18.29 0.57
C ALA A 429 5.06 -19.14 0.71
N VAL A 430 4.23 -19.19 -0.34
CA VAL A 430 3.02 -20.05 -0.39
C VAL A 430 3.40 -21.53 -0.27
N ARG A 431 4.38 -21.99 -1.04
CA ARG A 431 4.90 -23.37 -0.94
C ARG A 431 5.44 -23.71 0.43
N ASN A 432 6.00 -22.72 1.12
CA ASN A 432 6.45 -22.81 2.50
C ASN A 432 5.31 -22.65 3.53
N GLY A 433 4.05 -22.60 3.07
CA GLY A 433 2.85 -22.62 3.90
C GLY A 433 2.42 -21.26 4.47
N SER A 434 2.87 -20.13 3.92
CA SER A 434 2.27 -18.81 4.22
C SER A 434 0.89 -18.71 3.55
N ASP A 435 -0.12 -18.19 4.28
CA ASP A 435 -1.50 -18.06 3.77
C ASP A 435 -1.65 -16.79 2.92
N VAL A 436 -0.92 -16.73 1.79
CA VAL A 436 -1.05 -15.65 0.82
C VAL A 436 -2.08 -16.03 -0.22
N ARG A 437 -3.06 -15.15 -0.44
CA ARG A 437 -4.24 -15.40 -1.28
C ARG A 437 -4.34 -14.54 -2.53
N GLY A 438 -3.50 -13.52 -2.66
CA GLY A 438 -3.50 -12.66 -3.85
C GLY A 438 -2.30 -11.73 -3.93
N TYR A 439 -2.08 -11.22 -5.14
CA TYR A 439 -1.00 -10.31 -5.47
C TYR A 439 -1.50 -9.22 -6.42
N PHE A 440 -1.29 -7.96 -6.05
CA PHE A 440 -1.66 -6.78 -6.83
C PHE A 440 -0.42 -5.98 -7.19
N THR A 441 -0.24 -5.73 -8.47
CA THR A 441 0.82 -4.81 -8.92
C THR A 441 0.46 -3.37 -8.58
N TRP A 442 1.41 -2.59 -8.12
CA TRP A 442 1.32 -1.14 -8.09
C TRP A 442 2.17 -0.58 -9.25
N SER A 443 1.54 0.07 -10.20
CA SER A 443 0.14 0.43 -10.36
C SER A 443 -0.38 -0.03 -11.72
N PHE A 444 -1.69 0.05 -11.95
CA PHE A 444 -2.25 -0.30 -13.25
C PHE A 444 -1.89 0.74 -14.31
N LEU A 445 -2.09 2.01 -14.01
CA LEU A 445 -1.72 3.16 -14.84
C LEU A 445 -0.55 3.92 -14.23
N ASP A 446 0.16 4.72 -15.03
CA ASP A 446 1.05 5.76 -14.53
C ASP A 446 0.22 6.87 -13.90
N VAL A 447 -0.01 6.75 -12.61
CA VAL A 447 -0.81 7.66 -11.81
C VAL A 447 -0.04 8.93 -11.40
N PHE A 448 -0.70 9.87 -10.74
CA PHE A 448 -0.05 10.92 -9.98
C PHE A 448 0.62 10.31 -8.74
N GLU A 449 1.96 10.27 -8.68
CA GLU A 449 2.68 9.71 -7.54
C GLU A 449 2.73 10.71 -6.39
N LEU A 450 2.38 10.24 -5.19
CA LEU A 450 2.08 11.12 -4.05
C LEU A 450 3.24 12.05 -3.65
N LEU A 451 4.50 11.60 -3.75
CA LEU A 451 5.67 12.42 -3.42
C LEU A 451 6.36 13.01 -4.65
N ASP A 452 6.31 12.29 -5.76
CA ASP A 452 7.06 12.62 -6.98
C ASP A 452 6.17 13.23 -8.07
N GLY A 453 4.86 13.38 -7.82
CA GLY A 453 3.93 13.91 -8.80
C GLY A 453 3.92 13.11 -10.10
N TYR A 454 4.34 13.74 -11.18
CA TYR A 454 4.45 13.11 -12.50
C TYR A 454 5.90 12.81 -12.91
N GLU A 455 6.87 12.86 -12.00
CA GLU A 455 8.27 12.58 -12.33
C GLU A 455 8.57 11.08 -12.33
N SER A 456 7.94 10.32 -11.45
CA SER A 456 8.10 8.86 -11.37
C SER A 456 6.88 8.10 -11.89
N SER A 457 7.03 6.80 -12.09
CA SER A 457 6.07 5.92 -12.72
C SER A 457 6.19 4.50 -12.18
N TYR A 458 5.04 3.90 -11.88
CA TYR A 458 4.93 2.49 -11.47
C TYR A 458 3.98 1.70 -12.38
N GLY A 459 3.26 2.38 -13.27
CA GLY A 459 2.18 1.81 -14.06
C GLY A 459 2.61 0.72 -15.02
N LEU A 460 1.71 -0.23 -15.25
CA LEU A 460 1.79 -1.16 -16.37
C LEU A 460 1.48 -0.44 -17.70
N TYR A 461 0.63 0.58 -17.65
CA TYR A 461 0.26 1.41 -18.78
C TYR A 461 0.77 2.84 -18.59
N TYR A 462 1.44 3.35 -19.59
CA TYR A 462 1.80 4.77 -19.68
C TYR A 462 0.55 5.59 -20.00
N VAL A 463 0.38 6.71 -19.30
CA VAL A 463 -0.66 7.70 -19.59
C VAL A 463 0.01 8.93 -20.18
N ASP A 464 -0.34 9.27 -21.41
CA ASP A 464 0.20 10.42 -22.14
C ASP A 464 -0.49 11.70 -21.66
N LEU A 465 0.20 12.48 -20.84
CA LEU A 465 -0.31 13.72 -20.29
C LEU A 465 -0.32 14.88 -21.28
N ASP A 466 0.42 14.77 -22.37
CA ASP A 466 0.47 15.76 -23.45
C ASP A 466 -0.67 15.56 -24.47
N ASP A 467 -1.29 14.38 -24.48
CA ASP A 467 -2.45 14.07 -25.30
C ASP A 467 -3.73 14.53 -24.60
N GLN A 468 -4.58 15.29 -25.28
CA GLN A 468 -5.86 15.80 -24.73
C GLN A 468 -6.81 14.69 -24.28
N ASP A 469 -6.72 13.52 -24.90
CA ASP A 469 -7.50 12.33 -24.54
C ASP A 469 -6.79 11.48 -23.48
N LEU A 470 -5.62 11.88 -22.98
CA LEU A 470 -4.83 11.14 -22.01
C LEU A 470 -4.66 9.66 -22.42
N LYS A 471 -4.22 9.40 -23.64
CA LYS A 471 -4.13 8.03 -24.19
C LYS A 471 -3.29 7.12 -23.32
N ARG A 472 -3.71 5.85 -23.23
CA ARG A 472 -3.02 4.81 -22.49
C ARG A 472 -2.24 3.92 -23.46
N TYR A 473 -0.95 3.71 -23.16
CA TYR A 473 -0.09 2.84 -23.94
C TYR A 473 0.46 1.71 -23.08
N PRO A 474 0.32 0.42 -23.49
CA PRO A 474 0.86 -0.69 -22.74
C PRO A 474 2.39 -0.66 -22.75
N LYS A 475 2.99 -0.85 -21.57
CA LYS A 475 4.43 -1.06 -21.45
C LYS A 475 4.78 -2.54 -21.62
N LEU A 476 6.07 -2.85 -21.76
CA LEU A 476 6.53 -4.24 -21.82
C LEU A 476 6.06 -5.06 -20.63
N SER A 477 6.03 -4.45 -19.44
CA SER A 477 5.52 -5.09 -18.22
C SER A 477 4.03 -5.45 -18.31
N ALA A 478 3.17 -4.65 -18.96
CA ALA A 478 1.78 -4.98 -19.20
C ALA A 478 1.65 -6.22 -20.10
N HIS A 479 2.43 -6.27 -21.17
CA HIS A 479 2.44 -7.43 -22.07
C HIS A 479 2.95 -8.68 -21.35
N TRP A 480 4.02 -8.57 -20.57
CA TRP A 480 4.55 -9.69 -19.78
C TRP A 480 3.54 -10.19 -18.76
N TYR A 481 2.90 -9.27 -18.01
CA TYR A 481 1.92 -9.63 -16.98
C TYR A 481 0.68 -10.28 -17.60
N SER A 482 0.18 -9.73 -18.72
CA SER A 482 -0.91 -10.34 -19.48
C SER A 482 -0.57 -11.75 -19.97
N GLN A 483 0.65 -12.00 -20.48
CA GLN A 483 1.09 -13.34 -20.88
C GLN A 483 1.13 -14.29 -19.67
N PHE A 484 1.66 -13.83 -18.53
CA PHE A 484 1.69 -14.61 -17.30
C PHE A 484 0.26 -14.99 -16.84
N LEU A 485 -0.68 -14.04 -16.86
CA LEU A 485 -2.06 -14.27 -16.44
C LEU A 485 -2.86 -15.19 -17.38
N LYS A 486 -2.61 -15.11 -18.69
CA LYS A 486 -3.32 -15.86 -19.72
C LYS A 486 -2.63 -17.17 -20.14
N ALA A 487 -1.45 -17.48 -19.59
CA ALA A 487 -0.73 -18.72 -19.92
C ALA A 487 -1.64 -19.93 -19.71
N ARG A 488 -1.78 -20.78 -20.75
CA ARG A 488 -2.51 -22.03 -20.66
C ARG A 488 -1.57 -23.16 -20.22
N THR A 489 -2.10 -24.18 -19.55
CA THR A 489 -1.37 -25.33 -18.97
C THR A 489 -0.56 -26.18 -19.97
N SER A 490 -0.63 -25.89 -21.27
CA SER A 490 -0.11 -26.77 -22.34
C SER A 490 1.40 -26.68 -22.64
N ASN A 491 2.17 -25.81 -21.98
CA ASN A 491 3.61 -25.68 -22.21
C ASN A 491 4.46 -25.74 -20.93
N LYS A 492 4.54 -26.96 -20.32
CA LYS A 492 5.44 -27.21 -19.18
C LYS A 492 6.95 -27.14 -19.50
N ASN A 493 7.38 -27.00 -20.77
CA ASN A 493 8.78 -27.18 -21.18
C ASN A 493 9.33 -26.08 -22.10
N GLY A 494 8.76 -24.89 -22.15
CA GLY A 494 9.33 -23.79 -22.92
C GLY A 494 9.95 -22.72 -22.02
N PRO A 495 11.25 -22.36 -22.16
CA PRO A 495 11.72 -21.13 -21.55
C PRO A 495 10.85 -19.97 -22.03
N PHE A 496 10.54 -19.00 -21.16
CA PHE A 496 9.93 -17.73 -21.56
C PHE A 496 10.79 -17.15 -22.70
N LYS A 497 10.44 -17.44 -23.94
CA LYS A 497 11.03 -16.77 -25.09
C LYS A 497 10.41 -15.39 -25.12
N LEU A 498 11.14 -14.38 -24.67
CA LEU A 498 10.91 -13.02 -25.12
C LEU A 498 10.82 -13.10 -26.65
N VAL A 499 9.61 -12.93 -27.18
CA VAL A 499 9.40 -12.98 -28.64
C VAL A 499 10.15 -11.79 -29.21
N LYS A 500 11.30 -12.05 -29.84
CA LYS A 500 12.11 -11.09 -30.60
C LYS A 500 11.39 -10.56 -31.86
N ASN A 501 10.09 -10.69 -31.97
CA ASN A 501 9.31 -10.25 -33.11
C ASN A 501 8.41 -9.07 -32.76
N LEU A 502 9.00 -7.96 -32.26
CA LEU A 502 8.39 -6.64 -32.27
C LEU A 502 8.99 -5.74 -33.36
N SER A 503 9.42 -6.33 -34.50
CA SER A 503 9.86 -5.57 -35.69
C SER A 503 8.69 -5.01 -36.52
N GLY A 504 7.52 -4.77 -35.92
CA GLY A 504 6.31 -4.28 -36.59
C GLY A 504 5.86 -2.86 -36.22
N PHE A 505 6.52 -2.21 -35.28
CA PHE A 505 6.23 -0.81 -34.91
C PHE A 505 7.48 0.07 -34.99
N SER A 506 8.03 0.21 -36.21
CA SER A 506 8.94 1.29 -36.54
C SER A 506 8.14 2.40 -37.21
N ASP A 507 7.39 3.19 -36.46
CA ASP A 507 7.09 4.56 -36.85
C ASP A 507 7.85 5.48 -35.92
N GLY A 508 9.06 5.80 -36.32
CA GLY A 508 9.93 6.76 -35.67
C GLY A 508 9.44 8.18 -35.91
N ARG A 509 8.62 8.64 -35.01
CA ARG A 509 8.33 10.07 -34.76
C ARG A 509 7.69 10.17 -33.39
N TYR A 510 8.50 10.55 -32.43
CA TYR A 510 8.14 11.25 -31.17
C TYR A 510 9.31 11.08 -30.20
N PHE A 511 10.11 12.14 -30.15
CA PHE A 511 11.01 12.65 -29.11
C PHE A 511 12.12 13.46 -29.80
N GLN A 512 11.85 14.72 -30.06
CA GLN A 512 12.84 15.80 -30.04
C GLN A 512 12.48 16.72 -28.87
#